data_b6754f08c5a77dbe66a67ba8800c167f
#
_entry.id   b6754f08c5a77dbe66a67ba8800c167f
#
_cell.length_a   1.000
_cell.length_b   1.000
_cell.length_c   1.000
_cell.angle_alpha   90.00
_cell.angle_beta   90.00
_cell.angle_gamma   90.00
#
_symmetry.space_group_name_H-M   'P 1'
#
loop_
_entity.id
_entity.type
_entity.pdbx_description
1 polymer ?
#
loop_
_entity_poly.entity_id
_entity_poly.type
_entity_poly.pdbx_seq_one_letter_code
_entity_poly.pdbx_strand_id
1 'polypeptide(L)'
;LPFKEGDILNIRLLDQALENLKKVSGLEVDIRIEAVEEESVAGQSKLLITTLPYKKVNVSLSVDDSGNKTTGQYIGNVGIALNNPARLNDNLNLNFSHSLDDIHQDRNKSYFASYQLPFKTFDLSASYNWYEYDQYVAGYENPILYSGESQQTNVTLSKMLLRGTQYKTSVYGKVYQKQNRNYIEDIEIGVQHRRTAGWHAGIQHKHYLGQTLVDVALDYRRGVGAFNSLAAPEEEITDIFGNPLPVEGYSRAPLWSADLRINYPFALLNQPAQYRINWKGQYAPKVLVPQDRFYIGGRYSVRGFDGEIMLSGDNGHFLQQEINVNLPFNSQLYVGVDQGWVGGEHSISGQRYLAGGVAGMRAYYQGLYLDAFAGHGLVAPSSMKREMITGFSLSYSY
;
A
#
# COMPACT_ATOMS: atom_id res chain seq x y z
N LEU A 1 -16.06 22.70 -4.72
CA LEU A 1 -16.51 22.86 -3.33
C LEU A 1 -17.73 21.99 -3.06
N PRO A 2 -17.95 21.50 -1.82
CA PRO A 2 -19.12 20.71 -1.42
C PRO A 2 -20.38 21.54 -1.17
N PHE A 3 -20.33 22.86 -1.30
CA PHE A 3 -21.41 23.81 -1.14
C PHE A 3 -21.44 24.80 -2.30
N LYS A 4 -22.51 25.58 -2.39
CA LYS A 4 -22.75 26.65 -3.40
C LYS A 4 -23.01 27.99 -2.70
N GLU A 5 -22.91 29.07 -3.46
CA GLU A 5 -23.35 30.39 -3.06
C GLU A 5 -24.86 30.35 -2.74
N GLY A 6 -25.25 30.96 -1.61
CA GLY A 6 -26.62 30.95 -1.10
C GLY A 6 -26.95 29.77 -0.16
N ASP A 7 -26.06 28.77 -0.02
CA ASP A 7 -26.27 27.70 0.95
C ASP A 7 -26.04 28.17 2.39
N ILE A 8 -26.72 27.53 3.36
CA ILE A 8 -26.49 27.78 4.77
C ILE A 8 -25.05 27.34 5.11
N LEU A 9 -24.28 28.20 5.77
CA LEU A 9 -22.90 27.92 6.16
C LEU A 9 -22.85 26.72 7.09
N ASN A 10 -22.12 25.67 6.66
CA ASN A 10 -21.91 24.46 7.41
C ASN A 10 -20.40 24.24 7.59
N ILE A 11 -19.92 24.33 8.83
CA ILE A 11 -18.50 24.19 9.18
C ILE A 11 -17.93 22.86 8.70
N ARG A 12 -18.69 21.75 8.75
CA ARG A 12 -18.24 20.44 8.28
C ARG A 12 -18.03 20.38 6.76
N LEU A 13 -18.88 21.08 5.99
CA LEU A 13 -18.69 21.20 4.55
C LEU A 13 -17.50 22.12 4.23
N LEU A 14 -17.26 23.13 5.07
CA LEU A 14 -16.10 24.00 4.96
C LEU A 14 -14.80 23.21 5.21
N ASP A 15 -14.75 22.38 6.26
CA ASP A 15 -13.63 21.49 6.53
C ASP A 15 -13.40 20.50 5.37
N GLN A 16 -14.48 20.00 4.76
CA GLN A 16 -14.36 19.12 3.60
C GLN A 16 -13.80 19.88 2.38
N ALA A 17 -14.22 21.13 2.18
CA ALA A 17 -13.67 21.97 1.12
C ALA A 17 -12.18 22.21 1.32
N LEU A 18 -11.77 22.56 2.54
CA LEU A 18 -10.37 22.77 2.91
C LEU A 18 -9.52 21.49 2.69
N GLU A 19 -10.04 20.35 3.11
CA GLU A 19 -9.37 19.06 2.90
C GLU A 19 -9.24 18.71 1.42
N ASN A 20 -10.27 18.93 0.63
CA ASN A 20 -10.21 18.70 -0.82
C ASN A 20 -9.16 19.60 -1.47
N LEU A 21 -9.10 20.88 -1.13
CA LEU A 21 -8.11 21.82 -1.66
C LEU A 21 -6.69 21.42 -1.24
N LYS A 22 -6.48 21.02 0.02
CA LYS A 22 -5.18 20.55 0.54
C LYS A 22 -4.71 19.19 0.00
N LYS A 23 -5.52 18.48 -0.80
CA LYS A 23 -5.07 17.28 -1.53
C LYS A 23 -4.04 17.61 -2.61
N VAL A 24 -4.05 18.81 -3.14
CA VAL A 24 -2.95 19.30 -3.98
C VAL A 24 -1.74 19.51 -3.10
N SER A 25 -0.68 18.75 -3.34
CA SER A 25 0.53 18.79 -2.53
C SER A 25 1.17 20.18 -2.52
N GLY A 26 1.51 20.68 -1.33
CA GLY A 26 2.11 21.99 -1.15
C GLY A 26 1.16 23.18 -1.34
N LEU A 27 -0.13 22.94 -1.59
CA LEU A 27 -1.12 24.03 -1.63
C LEU A 27 -1.50 24.44 -0.20
N GLU A 28 -1.10 25.63 0.20
CA GLU A 28 -1.57 26.25 1.43
C GLU A 28 -2.88 27.00 1.13
N VAL A 29 -3.91 26.70 1.90
CA VAL A 29 -5.25 27.28 1.77
C VAL A 29 -5.67 27.86 3.10
N ASP A 30 -6.08 29.12 3.10
CA ASP A 30 -6.74 29.80 4.22
C ASP A 30 -8.19 30.12 3.82
N ILE A 31 -9.13 29.82 4.71
CA ILE A 31 -10.55 30.12 4.51
C ILE A 31 -11.00 31.01 5.66
N ARG A 32 -11.37 32.24 5.35
CA ARG A 32 -11.90 33.22 6.32
C ARG A 32 -13.38 33.45 6.10
N ILE A 33 -14.10 33.58 7.20
CA ILE A 33 -15.50 33.96 7.23
C ILE A 33 -15.55 35.43 7.62
N GLU A 34 -16.05 36.25 6.71
CA GLU A 34 -16.19 37.69 6.91
C GLU A 34 -17.68 38.06 6.95
N ALA A 35 -18.06 39.07 7.75
CA ALA A 35 -19.37 39.64 7.70
C ALA A 35 -19.52 40.45 6.42
N VAL A 36 -20.73 40.50 5.87
CA VAL A 36 -21.06 41.41 4.77
C VAL A 36 -21.40 42.80 5.39
N GLU A 37 -20.64 43.83 5.01
CA GLU A 37 -20.74 45.16 5.61
C GLU A 37 -21.97 45.98 5.15
N GLU A 38 -22.72 45.50 4.16
CA GLU A 38 -23.92 46.18 3.68
C GLU A 38 -25.12 45.91 4.57
N GLU A 39 -25.74 46.97 5.13
CA GLU A 39 -26.92 46.90 6.02
C GLU A 39 -28.14 46.16 5.43
N SER A 40 -28.19 45.99 4.11
CA SER A 40 -29.30 45.35 3.40
C SER A 40 -29.25 43.81 3.43
N VAL A 41 -28.20 43.18 3.99
CA VAL A 41 -27.94 41.75 3.82
C VAL A 41 -27.64 41.05 5.17
N ALA A 42 -28.44 41.43 6.20
CA ALA A 42 -28.30 40.82 7.53
C ALA A 42 -28.42 39.30 7.48
N GLY A 43 -27.46 38.59 8.11
CA GLY A 43 -27.42 37.12 8.19
C GLY A 43 -26.64 36.45 7.08
N GLN A 44 -26.00 37.18 6.17
CA GLN A 44 -25.09 36.62 5.17
C GLN A 44 -23.64 36.72 5.60
N SER A 45 -22.83 35.70 5.19
CA SER A 45 -21.40 35.67 5.41
C SER A 45 -20.66 35.50 4.08
N LYS A 46 -19.55 36.21 3.94
CA LYS A 46 -18.64 36.08 2.81
C LYS A 46 -17.53 35.11 3.15
N LEU A 47 -17.28 34.15 2.27
CA LEU A 47 -16.15 33.24 2.39
C LEU A 47 -15.01 33.74 1.51
N LEU A 48 -13.89 34.11 2.16
CA LEU A 48 -12.65 34.45 1.47
C LEU A 48 -11.72 33.21 1.46
N ILE A 49 -11.46 32.66 0.28
CA ILE A 49 -10.54 31.53 0.09
C ILE A 49 -9.26 32.07 -0.52
N THR A 50 -8.18 32.04 0.25
CA THR A 50 -6.84 32.46 -0.18
C THR A 50 -5.95 31.25 -0.38
N THR A 51 -5.30 31.18 -1.53
CA THR A 51 -4.36 30.10 -1.85
C THR A 51 -2.97 30.68 -2.09
N LEU A 52 -1.95 30.06 -1.53
CA LEU A 52 -0.55 30.39 -1.84
C LEU A 52 -0.07 29.58 -3.06
N PRO A 53 0.95 30.08 -3.77
CA PRO A 53 1.56 29.35 -4.87
C PRO A 53 2.07 27.98 -4.41
N TYR A 54 1.87 26.94 -5.22
CA TYR A 54 2.32 25.58 -4.96
C TYR A 54 3.16 25.05 -6.13
N LYS A 55 4.00 24.05 -5.83
CA LYS A 55 4.79 23.37 -6.88
C LYS A 55 3.83 22.53 -7.73
N LYS A 56 3.80 22.81 -9.05
CA LYS A 56 2.99 22.03 -9.99
C LYS A 56 3.57 20.64 -10.24
N VAL A 57 4.86 20.50 -10.12
CA VAL A 57 5.58 19.25 -10.34
C VAL A 57 6.51 19.01 -9.15
N ASN A 58 6.41 17.85 -8.55
CA ASN A 58 7.37 17.35 -7.59
C ASN A 58 8.07 16.14 -8.19
N VAL A 59 9.39 16.09 -8.06
CA VAL A 59 10.20 14.96 -8.50
C VAL A 59 10.85 14.32 -7.29
N SER A 60 10.82 13.00 -7.22
CA SER A 60 11.50 12.23 -6.18
C SER A 60 12.38 11.17 -6.81
N LEU A 61 13.55 10.97 -6.20
CA LEU A 61 14.48 9.91 -6.54
C LEU A 61 14.70 9.07 -5.30
N SER A 62 14.75 7.75 -5.43
CA SER A 62 15.12 6.90 -4.30
C SER A 62 15.91 5.69 -4.74
N VAL A 63 16.71 5.19 -3.80
CA VAL A 63 17.43 3.92 -3.91
C VAL A 63 17.22 3.17 -2.60
N ASP A 64 16.90 1.91 -2.69
CA ASP A 64 16.74 1.03 -1.54
C ASP A 64 17.17 -0.42 -1.87
N ASP A 65 17.29 -1.24 -0.84
CA ASP A 65 17.63 -2.67 -0.93
C ASP A 65 16.42 -3.58 -0.70
N SER A 66 15.22 -3.16 -1.13
CA SER A 66 13.97 -3.91 -0.91
C SER A 66 13.69 -4.98 -1.97
N GLY A 67 14.54 -5.10 -2.97
CA GLY A 67 14.43 -6.12 -4.00
C GLY A 67 14.82 -7.51 -3.51
N ASN A 68 14.78 -8.48 -4.41
CA ASN A 68 15.14 -9.88 -4.15
C ASN A 68 16.53 -10.18 -4.76
N LYS A 69 17.33 -11.01 -4.12
CA LYS A 69 18.68 -11.39 -4.60
C LYS A 69 18.68 -12.04 -5.98
N THR A 70 17.59 -12.72 -6.33
CA THR A 70 17.46 -13.43 -7.61
C THR A 70 16.98 -12.56 -8.77
N THR A 71 16.30 -11.44 -8.48
CA THR A 71 15.72 -10.53 -9.48
C THR A 71 16.25 -9.09 -9.39
N GLY A 72 17.28 -8.86 -8.57
CA GLY A 72 17.88 -7.56 -8.28
C GLY A 72 17.54 -7.05 -6.88
N GLN A 73 18.56 -6.89 -6.04
CA GLN A 73 18.43 -6.50 -4.63
C GLN A 73 18.25 -4.99 -4.46
N TYR A 74 19.00 -4.19 -5.22
CA TYR A 74 18.95 -2.74 -5.14
C TYR A 74 17.97 -2.18 -6.16
N ILE A 75 17.02 -1.38 -5.69
CA ILE A 75 15.96 -0.79 -6.53
C ILE A 75 16.14 0.71 -6.59
N GLY A 76 16.25 1.24 -7.80
CA GLY A 76 16.17 2.67 -8.08
C GLY A 76 14.75 3.07 -8.47
N ASN A 77 14.26 4.20 -7.95
CA ASN A 77 12.94 4.71 -8.26
C ASN A 77 13.01 6.18 -8.69
N VAL A 78 12.19 6.54 -9.67
CA VAL A 78 11.94 7.92 -10.09
C VAL A 78 10.43 8.17 -9.98
N GLY A 79 10.05 9.12 -9.13
CA GLY A 79 8.67 9.53 -8.94
C GLY A 79 8.43 10.94 -9.50
N ILE A 80 7.30 11.14 -10.17
CA ILE A 80 6.84 12.44 -10.67
C ILE A 80 5.40 12.63 -10.20
N ALA A 81 5.14 13.66 -9.41
CA ALA A 81 3.80 14.06 -9.01
C ALA A 81 3.41 15.36 -9.69
N LEU A 82 2.35 15.32 -10.49
CA LEU A 82 1.74 16.49 -11.13
C LEU A 82 0.55 16.94 -10.30
N ASN A 83 0.67 18.12 -9.72
CA ASN A 83 -0.32 18.71 -8.86
C ASN A 83 -1.29 19.58 -9.67
N ASN A 84 -2.58 19.22 -9.67
CA ASN A 84 -3.67 19.93 -10.33
C ASN A 84 -3.48 20.09 -11.86
N PRO A 85 -3.09 19.00 -12.61
CA PRO A 85 -2.84 19.10 -14.04
C PRO A 85 -4.06 19.49 -14.85
N ALA A 86 -5.26 19.00 -14.50
CA ALA A 86 -6.51 19.36 -15.19
C ALA A 86 -7.22 20.59 -14.57
N ARG A 87 -6.66 21.22 -13.53
CA ARG A 87 -7.25 22.36 -12.78
C ARG A 87 -8.57 21.99 -12.08
N LEU A 88 -8.75 20.72 -11.75
CA LEU A 88 -9.89 20.17 -11.04
C LEU A 88 -9.58 19.80 -9.59
N ASN A 89 -8.45 20.30 -9.09
CA ASN A 89 -7.88 19.93 -7.79
C ASN A 89 -7.43 18.45 -7.74
N ASP A 90 -6.96 17.97 -8.85
CA ASP A 90 -6.58 16.60 -9.16
C ASP A 90 -5.07 16.38 -8.97
N ASN A 91 -4.68 15.11 -8.84
CA ASN A 91 -3.27 14.72 -8.76
C ASN A 91 -3.01 13.55 -9.71
N LEU A 92 -1.91 13.63 -10.44
CA LEU A 92 -1.37 12.52 -11.23
C LEU A 92 0.00 12.14 -10.70
N ASN A 93 0.17 10.90 -10.26
CA ASN A 93 1.44 10.37 -9.80
C ASN A 93 1.93 9.31 -10.78
N LEU A 94 3.18 9.43 -11.18
CA LEU A 94 3.89 8.47 -12.03
C LEU A 94 5.12 7.99 -11.25
N ASN A 95 5.36 6.69 -11.26
CA ASN A 95 6.57 6.10 -10.65
C ASN A 95 7.14 5.06 -11.61
N PHE A 96 8.46 5.10 -11.75
CA PHE A 96 9.25 4.12 -12.48
C PHE A 96 10.27 3.52 -11.52
N SER A 97 10.35 2.18 -11.47
CA SER A 97 11.36 1.45 -10.70
C SER A 97 12.15 0.53 -11.58
N HIS A 98 13.42 0.35 -11.23
CA HIS A 98 14.32 -0.58 -11.92
C HIS A 98 15.34 -1.14 -10.93
N SER A 99 15.70 -2.43 -11.08
CA SER A 99 16.83 -2.99 -10.35
C SER A 99 18.16 -2.39 -10.83
N LEU A 100 19.06 -2.15 -9.91
CA LEU A 100 20.36 -1.52 -10.18
C LEU A 100 21.52 -2.52 -10.22
N ASP A 101 21.33 -3.75 -9.75
CA ASP A 101 22.39 -4.75 -9.67
C ASP A 101 22.89 -5.23 -11.04
N ASP A 102 21.98 -5.32 -11.99
CA ASP A 102 22.30 -5.74 -13.36
C ASP A 102 21.36 -5.06 -14.36
N ILE A 103 21.62 -3.80 -14.60
CA ILE A 103 20.80 -2.93 -15.48
C ILE A 103 20.69 -3.51 -16.91
N HIS A 104 21.71 -4.26 -17.35
CA HIS A 104 21.74 -4.82 -18.70
C HIS A 104 20.86 -6.06 -18.88
N GLN A 105 20.41 -6.69 -17.79
CA GLN A 105 19.59 -7.89 -17.82
C GLN A 105 18.11 -7.63 -17.51
N ASP A 106 17.69 -6.38 -17.35
CA ASP A 106 16.30 -5.96 -17.10
C ASP A 106 15.55 -6.81 -16.06
N ARG A 107 16.24 -7.20 -14.96
CA ARG A 107 15.78 -8.20 -14.00
C ARG A 107 14.50 -7.84 -13.27
N ASN A 108 14.25 -6.55 -13.05
CA ASN A 108 13.09 -6.10 -12.31
C ASN A 108 12.77 -4.66 -12.71
N LYS A 109 11.60 -4.44 -13.29
CA LYS A 109 11.15 -3.09 -13.63
C LYS A 109 9.65 -2.93 -13.40
N SER A 110 9.22 -1.74 -13.00
CA SER A 110 7.82 -1.44 -12.86
C SER A 110 7.47 -0.01 -13.26
N TYR A 111 6.23 0.14 -13.73
CA TYR A 111 5.61 1.43 -14.02
C TYR A 111 4.32 1.51 -13.22
N PHE A 112 4.17 2.57 -12.48
CA PHE A 112 2.96 2.87 -11.72
C PHE A 112 2.43 4.24 -12.13
N ALA A 113 1.13 4.32 -12.40
CA ALA A 113 0.42 5.56 -12.63
C ALA A 113 -0.83 5.59 -11.76
N SER A 114 -1.10 6.73 -11.11
CA SER A 114 -2.36 6.93 -10.38
C SER A 114 -2.88 8.34 -10.57
N TYR A 115 -4.17 8.44 -10.82
CA TYR A 115 -4.89 9.70 -10.94
C TYR A 115 -5.95 9.77 -9.87
N GLN A 116 -6.03 10.90 -9.16
CA GLN A 116 -6.99 11.16 -8.10
C GLN A 116 -7.73 12.46 -8.35
N LEU A 117 -9.06 12.41 -8.24
CA LEU A 117 -9.97 13.51 -8.45
C LEU A 117 -10.96 13.63 -7.29
N PRO A 118 -10.81 14.60 -6.38
CA PRO A 118 -11.80 14.89 -5.35
C PRO A 118 -12.99 15.65 -5.95
N PHE A 119 -14.20 15.21 -5.64
CA PHE A 119 -15.43 15.87 -6.08
C PHE A 119 -16.44 15.92 -4.94
N LYS A 120 -16.66 17.11 -4.35
CA LYS A 120 -17.52 17.32 -3.18
C LYS A 120 -17.13 16.41 -2.01
N THR A 121 -17.99 15.46 -1.65
CA THR A 121 -17.73 14.44 -0.61
C THR A 121 -17.22 13.11 -1.17
N PHE A 122 -17.06 13.05 -2.49
CA PHE A 122 -16.53 11.89 -3.19
C PHE A 122 -15.06 12.07 -3.54
N ASP A 123 -14.38 10.96 -3.71
CA ASP A 123 -13.02 10.86 -4.21
C ASP A 123 -12.96 9.73 -5.23
N LEU A 124 -12.65 10.07 -6.48
CA LEU A 124 -12.45 9.11 -7.55
C LEU A 124 -10.94 8.91 -7.73
N SER A 125 -10.49 7.67 -7.73
CA SER A 125 -9.12 7.34 -8.06
C SER A 125 -9.05 6.21 -9.07
N ALA A 126 -8.10 6.30 -9.98
CA ALA A 126 -7.76 5.26 -10.92
C ALA A 126 -6.26 4.98 -10.81
N SER A 127 -5.86 3.72 -10.86
CA SER A 127 -4.45 3.34 -10.87
C SER A 127 -4.18 2.21 -11.83
N TYR A 128 -2.99 2.26 -12.42
CA TYR A 128 -2.42 1.22 -13.26
C TYR A 128 -1.03 0.88 -12.75
N ASN A 129 -0.75 -0.40 -12.61
CA ASN A 129 0.57 -0.92 -12.28
C ASN A 129 0.95 -1.97 -13.30
N TRP A 130 2.16 -1.87 -13.82
CA TRP A 130 2.80 -2.87 -14.66
C TRP A 130 4.14 -3.23 -14.03
N TYR A 131 4.44 -4.52 -13.96
CA TYR A 131 5.63 -5.06 -13.33
C TYR A 131 6.13 -6.23 -14.16
N GLU A 132 7.43 -6.29 -14.39
CA GLU A 132 8.13 -7.36 -15.09
C GLU A 132 9.37 -7.75 -14.30
N TYR A 133 9.68 -9.03 -14.32
CA TYR A 133 10.88 -9.56 -13.71
C TYR A 133 11.48 -10.69 -14.54
N ASP A 134 12.81 -10.79 -14.47
CA ASP A 134 13.61 -11.88 -15.01
C ASP A 134 14.37 -12.56 -13.88
N GLN A 135 14.41 -13.88 -13.93
CA GLN A 135 15.14 -14.72 -12.98
C GLN A 135 15.82 -15.86 -13.73
N TYR A 136 17.13 -16.01 -13.53
CA TYR A 136 17.86 -17.15 -14.04
C TYR A 136 17.79 -18.30 -13.02
N VAL A 137 17.20 -19.42 -13.42
CA VAL A 137 17.15 -20.66 -12.63
C VAL A 137 18.16 -21.67 -13.14
N ALA A 138 18.66 -22.52 -12.25
CA ALA A 138 19.65 -23.54 -12.62
C ALA A 138 19.05 -24.54 -13.62
N GLY A 139 19.65 -24.62 -14.82
CA GLY A 139 19.38 -25.66 -15.81
C GLY A 139 20.47 -26.73 -15.80
N TYR A 140 20.33 -27.78 -16.62
CA TYR A 140 21.28 -28.89 -16.68
C TYR A 140 22.63 -28.46 -17.27
N GLU A 141 22.64 -27.74 -18.37
CA GLU A 141 23.87 -27.26 -19.04
C GLU A 141 24.02 -25.72 -18.94
N ASN A 142 22.91 -24.99 -19.05
CA ASN A 142 22.90 -23.53 -19.00
C ASN A 142 21.81 -23.04 -18.04
N PRO A 143 21.94 -21.84 -17.44
CA PRO A 143 20.84 -21.21 -16.74
C PRO A 143 19.64 -21.01 -17.68
N ILE A 144 18.44 -21.27 -17.18
CA ILE A 144 17.17 -21.10 -17.88
C ILE A 144 16.58 -19.77 -17.47
N LEU A 145 16.20 -18.94 -18.43
CA LEU A 145 15.50 -17.69 -18.15
C LEU A 145 14.03 -17.97 -17.79
N TYR A 146 13.64 -17.60 -16.56
CA TYR A 146 12.26 -17.57 -16.13
C TYR A 146 11.84 -16.12 -15.91
N SER A 147 10.82 -15.68 -16.63
CA SER A 147 10.36 -14.30 -16.56
C SER A 147 8.87 -14.21 -16.27
N GLY A 148 8.42 -13.05 -15.79
CA GLY A 148 7.02 -12.83 -15.51
C GLY A 148 6.60 -11.40 -15.68
N GLU A 149 5.35 -11.21 -16.13
CA GLU A 149 4.69 -9.93 -16.31
C GLU A 149 3.41 -9.88 -15.47
N SER A 150 3.19 -8.77 -14.79
CA SER A 150 1.97 -8.52 -14.03
C SER A 150 1.41 -7.14 -14.35
N GLN A 151 0.11 -7.08 -14.67
CA GLN A 151 -0.61 -5.84 -14.90
C GLN A 151 -1.80 -5.77 -13.97
N GLN A 152 -2.04 -4.60 -13.39
CA GLN A 152 -3.19 -4.37 -12.53
C GLN A 152 -3.79 -2.98 -12.77
N THR A 153 -5.10 -2.95 -13.02
CA THR A 153 -5.89 -1.73 -13.11
C THR A 153 -6.90 -1.70 -11.98
N ASN A 154 -7.03 -0.56 -11.31
CA ASN A 154 -8.02 -0.34 -10.27
C ASN A 154 -8.75 0.98 -10.53
N VAL A 155 -10.06 1.01 -10.26
CA VAL A 155 -10.86 2.23 -10.17
C VAL A 155 -11.61 2.20 -8.86
N THR A 156 -11.44 3.24 -8.05
CA THR A 156 -12.04 3.34 -6.70
C THR A 156 -12.85 4.61 -6.60
N LEU A 157 -14.07 4.49 -6.11
CA LEU A 157 -14.91 5.60 -5.70
C LEU A 157 -15.11 5.53 -4.20
N SER A 158 -14.66 6.55 -3.48
CA SER A 158 -14.91 6.69 -2.05
C SER A 158 -15.84 7.85 -1.75
N LYS A 159 -16.55 7.74 -0.61
CA LYS A 159 -17.47 8.78 -0.12
C LYS A 159 -17.27 8.97 1.37
N MET A 160 -17.07 10.22 1.78
CA MET A 160 -17.14 10.61 3.18
C MET A 160 -18.60 10.50 3.65
N LEU A 161 -18.88 9.61 4.62
CA LEU A 161 -20.21 9.43 5.19
C LEU A 161 -20.40 10.29 6.44
N LEU A 162 -19.46 10.20 7.37
CA LEU A 162 -19.53 10.86 8.67
C LEU A 162 -18.27 11.65 8.93
N ARG A 163 -18.43 12.87 9.44
CA ARG A 163 -17.34 13.71 9.88
C ARG A 163 -17.76 14.39 11.19
N GLY A 164 -16.99 14.17 12.23
CA GLY A 164 -17.04 14.87 13.51
C GLY A 164 -15.77 15.68 13.73
N THR A 165 -15.65 16.30 14.89
CA THR A 165 -14.43 17.01 15.31
C THR A 165 -13.25 16.05 15.53
N GLN A 166 -13.55 14.83 15.96
CA GLN A 166 -12.54 13.83 16.33
C GLN A 166 -12.56 12.57 15.46
N TYR A 167 -13.44 12.46 14.48
CA TYR A 167 -13.52 11.27 13.64
C TYR A 167 -13.94 11.56 12.21
N LYS A 168 -13.56 10.65 11.32
CA LYS A 168 -13.97 10.59 9.93
C LYS A 168 -14.29 9.15 9.56
N THR A 169 -15.43 8.94 8.89
CA THR A 169 -15.80 7.63 8.37
C THR A 169 -16.10 7.75 6.88
N SER A 170 -15.45 6.95 6.08
CA SER A 170 -15.68 6.86 4.64
C SER A 170 -15.98 5.42 4.23
N VAL A 171 -16.74 5.27 3.18
CA VAL A 171 -16.94 3.99 2.49
C VAL A 171 -16.37 4.10 1.08
N TYR A 172 -15.98 2.97 0.53
CA TYR A 172 -15.51 2.92 -0.85
C TYR A 172 -15.98 1.66 -1.56
N GLY A 173 -16.13 1.80 -2.87
CA GLY A 173 -16.24 0.70 -3.81
C GLY A 173 -15.05 0.74 -4.76
N LYS A 174 -14.44 -0.41 -5.05
CA LYS A 174 -13.34 -0.54 -5.98
C LYS A 174 -13.63 -1.67 -6.96
N VAL A 175 -13.36 -1.45 -8.24
CA VAL A 175 -13.29 -2.49 -9.25
C VAL A 175 -11.84 -2.67 -9.67
N TYR A 176 -11.45 -3.92 -9.95
CA TYR A 176 -10.10 -4.23 -10.37
C TYR A 176 -10.07 -5.26 -11.48
N GLN A 177 -9.02 -5.21 -12.26
CA GLN A 177 -8.58 -6.25 -13.19
C GLN A 177 -7.09 -6.48 -12.97
N LYS A 178 -6.68 -7.76 -12.88
CA LYS A 178 -5.29 -8.18 -12.74
C LYS A 178 -5.00 -9.26 -13.76
N GLN A 179 -3.85 -9.16 -14.43
CA GLN A 179 -3.34 -10.16 -15.36
C GLN A 179 -1.90 -10.49 -15.01
N ASN A 180 -1.58 -11.79 -14.98
CA ASN A 180 -0.22 -12.29 -14.78
C ASN A 180 0.09 -13.29 -15.88
N ARG A 181 1.30 -13.21 -16.44
CA ARG A 181 1.86 -14.15 -17.40
C ARG A 181 3.26 -14.52 -16.95
N ASN A 182 3.63 -15.77 -17.13
CA ASN A 182 4.99 -16.23 -16.88
C ASN A 182 5.52 -16.97 -18.12
N TYR A 183 6.82 -16.94 -18.28
CA TYR A 183 7.52 -17.44 -19.45
C TYR A 183 8.73 -18.28 -19.04
N ILE A 184 9.10 -19.27 -19.86
CA ILE A 184 10.37 -19.97 -19.84
C ILE A 184 11.00 -19.78 -21.21
N GLU A 185 12.20 -19.19 -21.27
CA GLU A 185 12.91 -18.89 -22.53
C GLU A 185 11.97 -18.20 -23.57
N ASP A 186 11.24 -17.16 -23.12
CA ASP A 186 10.25 -16.40 -23.91
C ASP A 186 8.98 -17.18 -24.34
N ILE A 187 8.82 -18.45 -23.93
CA ILE A 187 7.63 -19.24 -24.19
C ILE A 187 6.65 -19.09 -23.03
N GLU A 188 5.43 -18.58 -23.30
CA GLU A 188 4.39 -18.42 -22.29
C GLU A 188 3.97 -19.75 -21.66
N ILE A 189 3.94 -19.82 -20.34
CA ILE A 189 3.45 -20.96 -19.59
C ILE A 189 1.93 -20.83 -19.45
N GLY A 190 1.17 -21.44 -20.35
CA GLY A 190 -0.29 -21.28 -20.44
C GLY A 190 -1.03 -21.57 -19.12
N VAL A 191 -0.59 -22.59 -18.36
CA VAL A 191 -1.16 -22.95 -17.04
C VAL A 191 -0.89 -21.89 -15.95
N GLN A 192 -0.02 -20.93 -16.22
CA GLN A 192 0.26 -19.80 -15.31
C GLN A 192 -0.31 -18.48 -15.82
N HIS A 193 -0.98 -18.48 -16.97
CA HIS A 193 -1.72 -17.31 -17.44
C HIS A 193 -2.96 -17.09 -16.57
N ARG A 194 -2.98 -15.99 -15.84
CA ARG A 194 -4.07 -15.64 -14.95
C ARG A 194 -4.64 -14.27 -15.32
N ARG A 195 -5.95 -14.21 -15.46
CA ARG A 195 -6.68 -12.95 -15.63
C ARG A 195 -7.84 -12.98 -14.66
N THR A 196 -7.78 -12.14 -13.63
CA THR A 196 -8.80 -12.05 -12.59
C THR A 196 -9.41 -10.66 -12.58
N ALA A 197 -10.68 -10.57 -12.26
CA ALA A 197 -11.39 -9.32 -12.05
C ALA A 197 -12.34 -9.45 -10.87
N GLY A 198 -12.67 -8.33 -10.26
CA GLY A 198 -13.56 -8.32 -9.12
C GLY A 198 -13.86 -6.93 -8.61
N TRP A 199 -14.52 -6.92 -7.47
CA TRP A 199 -14.84 -5.69 -6.76
C TRP A 199 -14.49 -5.82 -5.28
N HIS A 200 -14.30 -4.67 -4.66
CA HIS A 200 -14.17 -4.51 -3.22
C HIS A 200 -15.26 -3.55 -2.72
N ALA A 201 -15.71 -3.77 -1.52
CA ALA A 201 -16.47 -2.80 -0.75
C ALA A 201 -15.86 -2.69 0.64
N GLY A 202 -15.58 -1.48 1.07
CA GLY A 202 -14.89 -1.27 2.33
C GLY A 202 -15.37 -0.04 3.08
N ILE A 203 -15.04 -0.02 4.36
CA ILE A 203 -15.23 1.08 5.29
C ILE A 203 -13.90 1.44 5.93
N GLN A 204 -13.62 2.71 6.03
CA GLN A 204 -12.48 3.25 6.76
C GLN A 204 -12.96 4.22 7.82
N HIS A 205 -12.47 4.07 9.04
CA HIS A 205 -12.76 4.93 10.17
C HIS A 205 -11.46 5.44 10.78
N LYS A 206 -11.31 6.75 10.86
CA LYS A 206 -10.20 7.44 11.49
C LYS A 206 -10.70 8.18 12.72
N HIS A 207 -10.08 7.95 13.87
CA HIS A 207 -10.45 8.55 15.14
C HIS A 207 -9.24 9.22 15.82
N TYR A 208 -9.45 10.43 16.31
CA TYR A 208 -8.46 11.20 17.07
C TYR A 208 -8.84 11.17 18.56
N LEU A 209 -8.17 10.36 19.35
CA LEU A 209 -8.34 10.26 20.80
C LEU A 209 -7.29 11.15 21.49
N GLY A 210 -7.62 12.43 21.67
CA GLY A 210 -6.62 13.43 22.04
C GLY A 210 -5.56 13.56 20.97
N GLN A 211 -4.31 13.22 21.29
CA GLN A 211 -3.19 13.22 20.33
C GLN A 211 -3.01 11.86 19.63
N THR A 212 -3.72 10.83 20.07
CA THR A 212 -3.63 9.49 19.50
C THR A 212 -4.48 9.38 18.24
N LEU A 213 -3.87 8.91 17.17
CA LEU A 213 -4.57 8.58 15.91
C LEU A 213 -4.82 7.08 15.84
N VAL A 214 -6.07 6.71 15.66
CA VAL A 214 -6.52 5.33 15.36
C VAL A 214 -7.13 5.33 13.97
N ASP A 215 -6.62 4.49 13.06
CA ASP A 215 -7.14 4.30 11.69
C ASP A 215 -7.47 2.81 11.50
N VAL A 216 -8.73 2.53 11.18
CA VAL A 216 -9.27 1.17 11.00
C VAL A 216 -9.88 1.08 9.62
N ALA A 217 -9.56 0.02 8.89
CA ALA A 217 -10.20 -0.30 7.63
C ALA A 217 -10.70 -1.75 7.64
N LEU A 218 -11.86 -1.99 7.06
CA LEU A 218 -12.41 -3.31 6.79
C LEU A 218 -12.82 -3.35 5.32
N ASP A 219 -12.36 -4.38 4.62
CA ASP A 219 -12.59 -4.56 3.18
C ASP A 219 -13.12 -5.97 2.92
N TYR A 220 -14.11 -6.07 2.06
CA TYR A 220 -14.61 -7.31 1.49
C TYR A 220 -14.33 -7.32 -0.01
N ARG A 221 -13.65 -8.36 -0.48
CA ARG A 221 -13.34 -8.57 -1.90
C ARG A 221 -14.10 -9.78 -2.44
N ARG A 222 -14.58 -9.65 -3.69
CA ARG A 222 -15.17 -10.74 -4.45
C ARG A 222 -14.70 -10.74 -5.89
N GLY A 223 -14.13 -11.85 -6.35
CA GLY A 223 -13.84 -12.06 -7.77
C GLY A 223 -15.10 -12.29 -8.58
N VAL A 224 -15.07 -11.90 -9.86
CA VAL A 224 -16.19 -12.05 -10.81
C VAL A 224 -15.70 -12.53 -12.18
N GLY A 225 -16.61 -13.04 -13.01
CA GLY A 225 -16.32 -13.46 -14.37
C GLY A 225 -16.32 -12.33 -15.42
N ALA A 226 -16.31 -11.05 -14.98
CA ALA A 226 -16.29 -9.90 -15.89
C ALA A 226 -14.89 -9.65 -16.48
N PHE A 227 -14.80 -8.78 -17.51
CA PHE A 227 -13.55 -8.34 -18.14
C PHE A 227 -12.67 -9.50 -18.65
N ASN A 228 -13.31 -10.54 -19.20
CA ASN A 228 -12.64 -11.75 -19.70
C ASN A 228 -11.80 -12.46 -18.63
N SER A 229 -12.21 -12.41 -17.35
CA SER A 229 -11.51 -13.12 -16.29
C SER A 229 -11.60 -14.63 -16.50
N LEU A 230 -10.47 -15.32 -16.30
CA LEU A 230 -10.33 -16.75 -16.45
C LEU A 230 -10.63 -17.46 -15.12
N ALA A 231 -11.11 -18.70 -15.18
CA ALA A 231 -11.02 -19.59 -14.03
C ALA A 231 -9.54 -19.86 -13.70
N ALA A 232 -9.23 -20.15 -12.44
CA ALA A 232 -7.87 -20.53 -12.12
C ALA A 232 -7.61 -21.97 -12.58
N PRO A 233 -6.42 -22.28 -13.10
CA PRO A 233 -6.05 -23.67 -13.42
C PRO A 233 -6.25 -24.62 -12.23
N GLU A 234 -6.09 -24.14 -11.01
CA GLU A 234 -6.31 -24.88 -9.75
C GLU A 234 -7.79 -25.25 -9.51
N GLU A 235 -8.73 -24.64 -10.25
CA GLU A 235 -10.16 -24.99 -10.18
C GLU A 235 -10.51 -26.17 -11.09
N GLU A 236 -9.67 -26.49 -12.09
CA GLU A 236 -9.94 -27.44 -13.16
C GLU A 236 -8.94 -28.60 -13.19
N ILE A 237 -8.32 -28.92 -12.06
CA ILE A 237 -7.36 -30.04 -11.97
C ILE A 237 -8.10 -31.37 -12.12
N THR A 238 -7.56 -32.23 -12.99
CA THR A 238 -8.03 -33.60 -13.19
C THR A 238 -6.91 -34.60 -12.95
N ASP A 239 -7.28 -35.83 -12.59
CA ASP A 239 -6.32 -36.93 -12.57
C ASP A 239 -5.99 -37.38 -14.02
N ILE A 240 -5.09 -38.36 -14.16
CA ILE A 240 -4.66 -38.91 -15.46
C ILE A 240 -5.80 -39.62 -16.24
N PHE A 241 -6.93 -39.87 -15.59
CA PHE A 241 -8.12 -40.48 -16.20
C PHE A 241 -9.22 -39.42 -16.50
N GLY A 242 -8.96 -38.13 -16.23
CA GLY A 242 -9.89 -37.03 -16.45
C GLY A 242 -10.91 -36.84 -15.32
N ASN A 243 -10.79 -37.50 -14.17
CA ASN A 243 -11.68 -37.26 -13.04
C ASN A 243 -11.30 -35.98 -12.31
N PRO A 244 -12.26 -35.14 -11.87
CA PRO A 244 -11.95 -33.93 -11.11
C PRO A 244 -11.25 -34.24 -9.80
N LEU A 245 -10.15 -33.55 -9.54
CA LEU A 245 -9.45 -33.56 -8.27
C LEU A 245 -9.99 -32.43 -7.35
N PRO A 246 -9.69 -32.45 -6.04
CA PRO A 246 -10.05 -31.37 -5.15
C PRO A 246 -9.48 -30.04 -5.64
N VAL A 247 -10.29 -28.98 -5.56
CA VAL A 247 -9.89 -27.63 -5.98
C VAL A 247 -8.79 -27.10 -5.07
N GLU A 248 -7.65 -26.74 -5.64
CA GLU A 248 -6.49 -26.23 -4.91
C GLU A 248 -6.42 -24.70 -4.82
N GLY A 249 -7.37 -23.98 -5.42
CA GLY A 249 -7.45 -22.53 -5.32
C GLY A 249 -8.58 -21.95 -6.15
N TYR A 250 -9.36 -21.06 -5.56
CA TYR A 250 -10.45 -20.36 -6.23
C TYR A 250 -10.03 -18.95 -6.65
N SER A 251 -10.13 -18.64 -7.94
CA SER A 251 -9.85 -17.30 -8.48
C SER A 251 -10.90 -16.26 -8.09
N ARG A 252 -12.11 -16.70 -7.73
CA ARG A 252 -13.25 -15.86 -7.37
C ARG A 252 -13.66 -16.01 -5.90
N ALA A 253 -12.73 -16.43 -5.05
CA ALA A 253 -12.98 -16.60 -3.63
C ALA A 253 -13.39 -15.28 -2.97
N PRO A 254 -14.35 -15.29 -2.03
CA PRO A 254 -14.57 -14.15 -1.16
C PRO A 254 -13.40 -14.01 -0.19
N LEU A 255 -13.03 -12.77 0.12
CA LEU A 255 -11.91 -12.48 1.00
C LEU A 255 -12.23 -11.24 1.83
N TRP A 256 -11.99 -11.34 3.14
CA TRP A 256 -12.03 -10.24 4.07
C TRP A 256 -10.63 -9.80 4.42
N SER A 257 -10.38 -8.49 4.46
CA SER A 257 -9.15 -7.95 5.02
C SER A 257 -9.46 -6.82 5.99
N ALA A 258 -8.63 -6.68 6.99
CA ALA A 258 -8.73 -5.62 7.97
C ALA A 258 -7.36 -5.05 8.28
N ASP A 259 -7.29 -3.73 8.43
CA ASP A 259 -6.10 -2.97 8.79
C ASP A 259 -6.40 -2.14 10.04
N LEU A 260 -5.46 -2.10 10.99
CA LEU A 260 -5.49 -1.23 12.15
C LEU A 260 -4.14 -0.54 12.28
N ARG A 261 -4.15 0.79 12.35
CA ARG A 261 -2.97 1.61 12.64
C ARG A 261 -3.24 2.48 13.84
N ILE A 262 -2.30 2.48 14.79
CA ILE A 262 -2.36 3.34 15.97
C ILE A 262 -1.05 4.11 16.06
N ASN A 263 -1.15 5.43 16.21
CA ASN A 263 -0.03 6.29 16.51
C ASN A 263 -0.29 6.97 17.85
N TYR A 264 0.47 6.58 18.87
CA TYR A 264 0.37 7.11 20.22
C TYR A 264 1.60 7.95 20.57
N PRO A 265 1.51 9.28 20.57
CA PRO A 265 2.61 10.14 20.98
C PRO A 265 2.75 10.14 22.50
N PHE A 266 3.99 10.11 22.99
CA PHE A 266 4.33 10.19 24.40
C PHE A 266 5.72 10.84 24.59
N ALA A 267 6.18 10.98 25.81
CA ALA A 267 7.54 11.42 26.10
C ALA A 267 8.35 10.27 26.70
N LEU A 268 9.55 10.03 26.19
CA LEU A 268 10.51 9.08 26.75
C LEU A 268 11.79 9.83 27.11
N LEU A 269 12.19 9.80 28.38
CA LEU A 269 13.38 10.52 28.90
C LEU A 269 13.40 12.00 28.49
N ASN A 270 12.25 12.67 28.57
CA ASN A 270 12.02 14.06 28.14
C ASN A 270 12.19 14.33 26.64
N GLN A 271 12.29 13.30 25.81
CA GLN A 271 12.29 13.41 24.36
C GLN A 271 10.91 13.04 23.80
N PRO A 272 10.43 13.75 22.77
CA PRO A 272 9.20 13.35 22.07
C PRO A 272 9.38 11.97 21.47
N ALA A 273 8.44 11.09 21.77
CA ALA A 273 8.45 9.70 21.31
C ALA A 273 7.07 9.33 20.75
N GLN A 274 7.03 8.27 19.97
CA GLN A 274 5.80 7.74 19.40
C GLN A 274 5.80 6.22 19.42
N TYR A 275 4.73 5.63 19.93
CA TYR A 275 4.46 4.21 19.77
C TYR A 275 3.54 3.98 18.58
N ARG A 276 3.98 3.16 17.64
CA ARG A 276 3.25 2.81 16.43
C ARG A 276 2.86 1.35 16.46
N ILE A 277 1.60 1.09 16.15
CA ILE A 277 1.06 -0.24 15.91
C ILE A 277 0.55 -0.27 14.48
N ASN A 278 0.92 -1.31 13.74
CA ASN A 278 0.36 -1.64 12.45
C ASN A 278 -0.03 -3.11 12.45
N TRP A 279 -1.32 -3.40 12.43
CA TRP A 279 -1.85 -4.75 12.32
C TRP A 279 -2.60 -4.90 11.00
N LYS A 280 -2.38 -6.01 10.34
CA LYS A 280 -3.12 -6.38 9.13
C LYS A 280 -3.53 -7.83 9.21
N GLY A 281 -4.78 -8.12 8.83
CA GLY A 281 -5.33 -9.46 8.82
C GLY A 281 -6.09 -9.77 7.53
N GLN A 282 -6.13 -11.05 7.19
CA GLN A 282 -6.87 -11.61 6.07
C GLN A 282 -7.61 -12.87 6.50
N TYR A 283 -8.85 -13.00 6.05
CA TYR A 283 -9.66 -14.19 6.21
C TYR A 283 -10.36 -14.58 4.91
N ALA A 284 -10.16 -15.80 4.46
CA ALA A 284 -10.81 -16.39 3.30
C ALA A 284 -11.53 -17.68 3.72
N PRO A 285 -12.85 -17.81 3.46
CA PRO A 285 -13.60 -19.03 3.76
C PRO A 285 -13.38 -20.16 2.74
N LYS A 286 -12.59 -19.88 1.70
CA LYS A 286 -12.22 -20.83 0.65
C LYS A 286 -10.72 -20.79 0.41
N VAL A 287 -10.20 -21.86 -0.14
CA VAL A 287 -8.83 -21.99 -0.58
C VAL A 287 -8.51 -20.95 -1.64
N LEU A 288 -7.40 -20.26 -1.50
CA LEU A 288 -7.00 -19.17 -2.38
C LEU A 288 -5.95 -19.61 -3.40
N VAL A 289 -6.04 -19.02 -4.59
CA VAL A 289 -4.92 -19.07 -5.55
C VAL A 289 -3.67 -18.44 -4.94
N PRO A 290 -2.45 -18.85 -5.33
CA PRO A 290 -1.21 -18.36 -4.71
C PRO A 290 -1.10 -16.84 -4.63
N GLN A 291 -1.54 -16.11 -5.65
CA GLN A 291 -1.44 -14.64 -5.72
C GLN A 291 -2.33 -13.90 -4.70
N ASP A 292 -3.28 -14.58 -4.11
CA ASP A 292 -4.25 -14.01 -3.16
C ASP A 292 -3.98 -14.45 -1.71
N ARG A 293 -3.00 -15.34 -1.48
CA ARG A 293 -2.61 -15.80 -0.15
C ARG A 293 -1.98 -14.67 0.66
N PHE A 294 -2.03 -14.80 1.96
CA PHE A 294 -1.38 -13.89 2.90
C PHE A 294 0.06 -14.33 3.13
N TYR A 295 1.01 -13.41 3.03
CA TYR A 295 2.45 -13.67 3.14
C TYR A 295 3.05 -12.92 4.33
N ILE A 296 3.93 -13.60 5.10
CA ILE A 296 4.70 -13.01 6.18
C ILE A 296 6.17 -13.44 6.11
N GLY A 297 7.10 -12.61 6.61
CA GLY A 297 8.53 -12.90 6.64
C GLY A 297 9.36 -11.98 5.75
N GLY A 298 9.14 -10.67 5.82
CA GLY A 298 9.90 -9.66 5.10
C GLY A 298 9.67 -8.26 5.63
N ARG A 299 10.35 -7.27 5.07
CA ARG A 299 10.37 -5.86 5.46
C ARG A 299 8.96 -5.26 5.72
N TYR A 300 7.96 -5.70 4.97
CA TYR A 300 6.61 -5.13 5.00
C TYR A 300 5.61 -5.91 5.87
N SER A 301 6.05 -7.01 6.50
CA SER A 301 5.20 -7.83 7.37
C SER A 301 5.85 -8.12 8.72
N VAL A 302 6.73 -9.11 8.82
CA VAL A 302 7.51 -9.42 10.02
C VAL A 302 8.97 -9.11 9.72
N ARG A 303 9.45 -7.95 10.19
CA ARG A 303 10.85 -7.51 10.02
C ARG A 303 11.80 -8.41 10.81
N GLY A 304 13.03 -8.54 10.35
CA GLY A 304 14.01 -9.48 10.88
C GLY A 304 14.22 -10.70 9.99
N PHE A 305 13.51 -10.74 8.84
CA PHE A 305 13.69 -11.72 7.76
C PHE A 305 13.92 -10.98 6.44
N ASP A 306 14.71 -11.56 5.55
CA ASP A 306 15.14 -10.95 4.28
C ASP A 306 14.03 -10.91 3.20
N GLY A 307 12.96 -11.69 3.36
CA GLY A 307 11.87 -11.77 2.38
C GLY A 307 12.11 -12.78 1.25
N GLU A 308 13.27 -13.43 1.19
CA GLU A 308 13.57 -14.46 0.17
C GLU A 308 12.70 -15.71 0.35
N ILE A 309 12.47 -16.09 1.59
CA ILE A 309 11.55 -17.17 1.95
C ILE A 309 10.47 -16.58 2.85
N MET A 310 9.23 -16.70 2.42
CA MET A 310 8.07 -16.22 3.16
C MET A 310 7.13 -17.38 3.52
N LEU A 311 6.49 -17.30 4.69
CA LEU A 311 5.36 -18.16 5.00
C LEU A 311 4.09 -17.62 4.36
N SER A 312 3.27 -18.50 3.81
CA SER A 312 2.00 -18.12 3.19
C SER A 312 0.84 -19.00 3.67
N GLY A 313 -0.37 -18.46 3.57
CA GLY A 313 -1.60 -19.17 3.88
C GLY A 313 -2.82 -18.44 3.35
N ASP A 314 -3.97 -19.13 3.31
CA ASP A 314 -5.25 -18.52 2.91
C ASP A 314 -5.70 -17.46 3.92
N ASN A 315 -5.40 -17.69 5.19
CA ASN A 315 -5.69 -16.83 6.33
C ASN A 315 -4.38 -16.38 6.98
N GLY A 316 -4.38 -15.20 7.56
CA GLY A 316 -3.19 -14.76 8.30
C GLY A 316 -3.35 -13.36 8.88
N HIS A 317 -2.42 -13.02 9.74
CA HIS A 317 -2.26 -11.66 10.24
C HIS A 317 -0.81 -11.40 10.64
N PHE A 318 -0.45 -10.14 10.66
CA PHE A 318 0.77 -9.68 11.32
C PHE A 318 0.51 -8.44 12.17
N LEU A 319 1.37 -8.25 13.15
CA LEU A 319 1.41 -7.09 14.02
C LEU A 319 2.84 -6.56 14.05
N GLN A 320 3.02 -5.32 13.61
CA GLN A 320 4.25 -4.56 13.77
C GLN A 320 4.08 -3.57 14.92
N GLN A 321 5.05 -3.53 15.81
CA GLN A 321 5.09 -2.63 16.94
C GLN A 321 6.43 -1.90 16.95
N GLU A 322 6.41 -0.59 17.09
CA GLU A 322 7.60 0.24 16.98
C GLU A 322 7.55 1.41 17.96
N ILE A 323 8.59 1.59 18.74
CA ILE A 323 8.84 2.80 19.52
C ILE A 323 9.84 3.64 18.77
N ASN A 324 9.48 4.90 18.53
CA ASN A 324 10.29 5.89 17.85
C ASN A 324 10.62 7.01 18.83
N VAL A 325 11.87 7.42 18.90
CA VAL A 325 12.33 8.53 19.74
C VAL A 325 12.94 9.59 18.83
N ASN A 326 12.40 10.79 18.89
CA ASN A 326 12.93 11.91 18.13
C ASN A 326 14.23 12.41 18.75
N LEU A 327 15.22 12.64 17.90
CA LEU A 327 16.53 13.17 18.26
C LEU A 327 16.74 14.54 17.60
N PRO A 328 17.76 15.30 18.01
CA PRO A 328 18.18 16.51 17.30
C PRO A 328 18.48 16.27 15.82
N PHE A 329 18.55 17.35 15.04
CA PHE A 329 18.88 17.33 13.60
C PHE A 329 17.89 16.55 12.73
N ASN A 330 16.57 16.61 13.06
CA ASN A 330 15.50 15.92 12.35
C ASN A 330 15.80 14.42 12.16
N SER A 331 16.32 13.79 13.19
CA SER A 331 16.60 12.36 13.22
C SER A 331 15.72 11.64 14.22
N GLN A 332 15.58 10.32 14.06
CA GLN A 332 14.74 9.47 14.89
C GLN A 332 15.41 8.10 15.01
N LEU A 333 15.53 7.60 16.24
CA LEU A 333 15.86 6.20 16.49
C LEU A 333 14.57 5.41 16.68
N TYR A 334 14.58 4.16 16.26
CA TYR A 334 13.45 3.26 16.50
C TYR A 334 13.90 1.83 16.82
N VAL A 335 13.06 1.18 17.62
CA VAL A 335 13.13 -0.25 17.88
C VAL A 335 11.74 -0.83 17.72
N GLY A 336 11.67 -2.04 17.18
CA GLY A 336 10.39 -2.71 16.96
C GLY A 336 10.46 -4.22 17.15
N VAL A 337 9.31 -4.79 17.47
CA VAL A 337 9.08 -6.23 17.52
C VAL A 337 7.84 -6.53 16.69
N ASP A 338 8.01 -7.43 15.76
CA ASP A 338 6.95 -7.82 14.83
C ASP A 338 6.62 -9.30 15.02
N GLN A 339 5.38 -9.64 14.80
CA GLN A 339 4.91 -11.03 14.85
C GLN A 339 3.84 -11.27 13.79
N GLY A 340 3.76 -12.50 13.30
CA GLY A 340 2.77 -12.86 12.30
C GLY A 340 2.45 -14.35 12.30
N TRP A 341 1.27 -14.67 11.82
CA TRP A 341 0.76 -16.02 11.71
C TRP A 341 0.04 -16.21 10.38
N VAL A 342 0.17 -17.40 9.81
CA VAL A 342 -0.56 -17.84 8.61
C VAL A 342 -1.22 -19.19 8.83
N GLY A 343 -2.33 -19.44 8.14
CA GLY A 343 -3.12 -20.67 8.26
C GLY A 343 -3.99 -20.90 7.04
N GLY A 344 -4.80 -21.96 7.08
CA GLY A 344 -5.62 -22.43 5.97
C GLY A 344 -5.09 -23.75 5.41
N GLU A 345 -5.74 -24.29 4.38
CA GLU A 345 -5.41 -25.60 3.80
C GLU A 345 -4.00 -25.61 3.16
N HIS A 346 -3.61 -24.49 2.54
CA HIS A 346 -2.29 -24.31 1.91
C HIS A 346 -1.19 -23.77 2.84
N SER A 347 -1.44 -23.73 4.14
CA SER A 347 -0.36 -23.42 5.06
C SER A 347 0.56 -24.63 5.17
N ILE A 348 1.88 -24.38 5.11
CA ILE A 348 2.90 -25.41 5.28
C ILE A 348 2.65 -26.16 6.60
N SER A 349 2.66 -27.49 6.54
CA SER A 349 2.59 -28.31 7.75
C SER A 349 3.79 -27.99 8.65
N GLY A 350 3.55 -27.57 9.89
CA GLY A 350 4.60 -27.20 10.85
C GLY A 350 4.36 -25.83 11.49
N GLN A 351 5.44 -25.13 11.80
CA GLN A 351 5.36 -23.83 12.46
C GLN A 351 4.87 -22.75 11.48
N ARG A 352 3.75 -22.12 11.84
CA ARG A 352 3.00 -21.12 11.04
C ARG A 352 3.18 -19.69 11.59
N TYR A 353 4.10 -19.51 12.51
CA TYR A 353 4.29 -18.28 13.24
C TYR A 353 5.72 -17.77 13.06
N LEU A 354 5.85 -16.47 12.85
CA LEU A 354 7.12 -15.74 12.82
C LEU A 354 7.11 -14.64 13.87
N ALA A 355 8.27 -14.38 14.46
CA ALA A 355 8.55 -13.17 15.22
C ALA A 355 9.93 -12.65 14.87
N GLY A 356 10.08 -11.33 14.79
CA GLY A 356 11.34 -10.67 14.47
C GLY A 356 11.50 -9.37 15.23
N GLY A 357 12.75 -8.97 15.42
CA GLY A 357 13.14 -7.70 16.03
C GLY A 357 13.84 -6.81 15.01
N VAL A 358 13.69 -5.50 15.16
CA VAL A 358 14.32 -4.50 14.30
C VAL A 358 14.73 -3.30 15.13
N ALA A 359 15.87 -2.71 14.79
CA ALA A 359 16.32 -1.41 15.29
C ALA A 359 16.89 -0.60 14.12
N GLY A 360 16.66 0.70 14.11
CA GLY A 360 17.11 1.55 13.00
C GLY A 360 17.08 3.03 13.34
N MET A 361 17.51 3.80 12.36
CA MET A 361 17.58 5.25 12.41
C MET A 361 16.98 5.83 11.13
N ARG A 362 16.22 6.90 11.31
CA ARG A 362 15.70 7.75 10.23
C ARG A 362 16.28 9.16 10.38
N ALA A 363 16.63 9.78 9.27
CA ALA A 363 17.13 11.15 9.26
C ALA A 363 16.56 11.90 8.05
N TYR A 364 16.32 13.20 8.23
CA TYR A 364 15.86 14.08 7.17
C TYR A 364 16.71 15.35 7.13
N TYR A 365 17.27 15.68 5.95
CA TYR A 365 18.05 16.87 5.75
C TYR A 365 17.86 17.43 4.33
N GLN A 366 17.33 18.65 4.20
CA GLN A 366 17.17 19.40 2.94
C GLN A 366 16.59 18.58 1.77
N GLY A 367 15.49 17.88 2.00
CA GLY A 367 14.84 17.04 0.98
C GLY A 367 15.39 15.62 0.89
N LEU A 368 16.54 15.34 1.53
CA LEU A 368 17.10 13.99 1.63
C LEU A 368 16.51 13.27 2.85
N TYR A 369 16.01 12.06 2.65
CA TYR A 369 15.54 11.16 3.70
C TYR A 369 16.33 9.85 3.65
N LEU A 370 16.81 9.43 4.80
CA LEU A 370 17.50 8.16 5.01
C LEU A 370 16.73 7.33 6.04
N ASP A 371 16.52 6.06 5.77
CA ASP A 371 16.14 5.02 6.75
C ASP A 371 17.16 3.89 6.65
N ALA A 372 17.81 3.54 7.76
CA ALA A 372 18.74 2.43 7.84
C ALA A 372 18.41 1.58 9.07
N PHE A 373 18.40 0.26 8.91
CA PHE A 373 18.04 -0.65 9.98
C PHE A 373 18.83 -1.95 9.97
N ALA A 374 18.82 -2.58 11.14
CA ALA A 374 19.22 -3.97 11.32
C ALA A 374 18.07 -4.75 11.98
N GLY A 375 17.90 -6.00 11.59
CA GLY A 375 16.85 -6.88 12.10
C GLY A 375 17.35 -8.31 12.30
N HIS A 376 16.63 -9.05 13.15
CA HIS A 376 16.92 -10.45 13.41
C HIS A 376 15.64 -11.24 13.64
N GLY A 377 15.56 -12.46 13.05
CA GLY A 377 14.49 -13.40 13.30
C GLY A 377 14.54 -13.99 14.69
N LEU A 378 13.52 -13.76 15.51
CA LEU A 378 13.44 -14.27 16.89
C LEU A 378 12.83 -15.66 16.94
N VAL A 379 11.74 -15.87 16.18
CA VAL A 379 11.05 -17.17 16.08
C VAL A 379 10.76 -17.47 14.62
N ALA A 380 11.17 -18.64 14.15
CA ALA A 380 10.91 -19.09 12.78
C ALA A 380 10.89 -20.63 12.72
N PRO A 381 10.24 -21.24 11.70
CA PRO A 381 10.40 -22.66 11.41
C PRO A 381 11.84 -23.00 11.03
N SER A 382 12.22 -24.26 11.18
CA SER A 382 13.58 -24.74 10.87
C SER A 382 14.00 -24.55 9.42
N SER A 383 13.05 -24.40 8.51
CA SER A 383 13.28 -24.13 7.09
C SER A 383 13.71 -22.69 6.79
N MET A 384 13.54 -21.76 7.73
CA MET A 384 13.91 -20.36 7.58
C MET A 384 15.14 -20.03 8.43
N LYS A 385 16.12 -19.39 7.83
CA LYS A 385 17.30 -18.91 8.55
C LYS A 385 16.95 -17.71 9.43
N ARG A 386 17.57 -17.64 10.60
CA ARG A 386 17.50 -16.52 11.54
C ARG A 386 18.85 -15.81 11.56
N GLU A 387 19.18 -15.16 10.47
CA GLU A 387 20.42 -14.40 10.32
C GLU A 387 20.15 -12.92 10.60
N MET A 388 21.17 -12.15 10.92
CA MET A 388 21.07 -10.70 11.00
C MET A 388 20.89 -10.15 9.59
N ILE A 389 19.90 -9.34 9.40
CA ILE A 389 19.64 -8.62 8.15
C ILE A 389 19.87 -7.14 8.37
N THR A 390 20.31 -6.45 7.34
CA THR A 390 20.41 -4.99 7.30
C THR A 390 19.63 -4.51 6.10
N GLY A 391 19.19 -3.26 6.17
CA GLY A 391 18.51 -2.64 5.04
C GLY A 391 18.58 -1.12 5.12
N PHE A 392 18.41 -0.50 3.97
CA PHE A 392 18.36 0.96 3.87
C PHE A 392 17.35 1.44 2.82
N SER A 393 16.98 2.69 2.93
CA SER A 393 16.27 3.45 1.91
C SER A 393 16.76 4.89 1.94
N LEU A 394 17.21 5.40 0.80
CA LEU A 394 17.63 6.77 0.62
C LEU A 394 16.74 7.42 -0.42
N SER A 395 16.11 8.53 -0.09
CA SER A 395 15.26 9.26 -1.04
C SER A 395 15.55 10.77 -1.01
N TYR A 396 15.40 11.40 -2.16
CA TYR A 396 15.49 12.85 -2.33
C TYR A 396 14.24 13.38 -3.00
N SER A 397 13.69 14.46 -2.48
CA SER A 397 12.47 15.11 -2.97
C SER A 397 12.75 16.58 -3.26
N TYR A 398 12.46 16.99 -4.51
CA TYR A 398 12.65 18.37 -4.98
C TYR A 398 11.31 19.08 -5.16
#